data_3669d2ffdbe87027001b41eb87cd6768
#
_entry.id   3669d2ffdbe87027001b41eb87cd6768
#
_cell.length_a   1.000
_cell.length_b   1.000
_cell.length_c   1.000
_cell.angle_alpha   90.00
_cell.angle_beta   90.00
_cell.angle_gamma   90.00
#
_symmetry.space_group_name_H-M   'P 1'
#
loop_
_entity.id
_entity.type
_entity.pdbx_description
1 polymer ?
#
loop_
_entity_poly.entity_id
_entity_poly.type
_entity_poly.pdbx_seq_one_letter_code
_entity_poly.pdbx_strand_id
1 'polypeptide(L)'
;EEILFQKQTISNETPLKKIFQPSIKIPEEIFIPNEYIDDLDLRLSIYKRISNVLNYDELSSLIIELTDRFGNIPKQLQNLFNLIEVKILCIKHNIEQLEFSRKGIVIGFYKNQPTNPQKLLDLSLSKNDHYLLRPDQKIFYDFKGSMNENRFKLAKKIINALI
;
A
#
# COMPACT_ATOMS: atom_id res chain seq x y z
N GLU A 1 8.93 -13.78 49.30
CA GLU A 1 8.21 -13.08 48.24
C GLU A 1 9.12 -13.00 47.02
N GLU A 2 9.02 -13.97 46.12
CA GLU A 2 9.75 -13.95 44.87
C GLU A 2 8.98 -13.05 43.89
N ILE A 3 9.54 -11.86 43.67
CA ILE A 3 9.15 -11.04 42.53
C ILE A 3 9.72 -11.73 41.30
N LEU A 4 8.89 -12.48 40.61
CA LEU A 4 9.17 -13.01 39.29
C LEU A 4 9.35 -11.82 38.34
N PHE A 5 10.59 -11.43 38.10
CA PHE A 5 10.96 -10.69 36.92
C PHE A 5 10.66 -11.59 35.73
N GLN A 6 9.48 -11.46 35.19
CA GLN A 6 9.24 -11.88 33.83
C GLN A 6 10.17 -11.06 32.97
N LYS A 7 11.26 -11.67 32.53
CA LYS A 7 11.99 -11.24 31.36
C LYS A 7 10.97 -11.18 30.22
N GLN A 8 10.40 -10.01 30.03
CA GLN A 8 9.87 -9.66 28.73
C GLN A 8 11.08 -9.66 27.80
N THR A 9 11.23 -10.73 27.09
CA THR A 9 11.99 -10.74 25.85
C THR A 9 11.29 -9.67 24.98
N ILE A 10 11.89 -8.49 24.98
CA ILE A 10 11.57 -7.47 24.03
C ILE A 10 12.03 -8.05 22.69
N SER A 11 11.15 -8.79 22.04
CA SER A 11 11.25 -8.98 20.60
C SER A 11 11.15 -7.57 20.04
N ASN A 12 12.23 -7.10 19.44
CA ASN A 12 12.33 -5.80 18.76
C ASN A 12 11.51 -5.76 17.46
N GLU A 13 10.43 -6.49 17.40
CA GLU A 13 9.33 -6.26 16.50
C GLU A 13 8.34 -5.38 17.25
N THR A 14 8.65 -4.08 17.27
CA THR A 14 7.60 -3.10 17.51
C THR A 14 6.53 -3.42 16.49
N PRO A 15 5.33 -3.88 16.90
CA PRO A 15 4.26 -3.97 15.93
C PRO A 15 4.19 -2.60 15.28
N LEU A 16 4.20 -2.55 13.95
CA LEU A 16 3.94 -1.33 13.21
C LEU A 16 2.54 -0.87 13.61
N LYS A 17 2.43 -0.34 14.82
CA LYS A 17 1.25 0.38 15.25
C LYS A 17 1.06 1.40 14.18
N LYS A 18 -0.05 1.32 13.49
CA LYS A 18 -0.51 2.26 12.50
C LYS A 18 -0.31 3.67 13.04
N ILE A 19 0.88 4.22 12.84
CA ILE A 19 1.20 5.60 13.21
C ILE A 19 0.31 6.52 12.38
N PHE A 20 -0.06 6.07 11.18
CA PHE A 20 -0.97 6.74 10.26
C PHE A 20 -1.68 5.73 9.34
N GLN A 21 -2.78 6.17 8.75
CA GLN A 21 -3.48 5.44 7.68
C GLN A 21 -3.14 6.12 6.36
N PRO A 22 -2.47 5.43 5.43
CA PRO A 22 -2.20 6.00 4.12
C PRO A 22 -3.50 6.29 3.37
N SER A 23 -3.59 7.47 2.77
CA SER A 23 -4.62 7.80 1.79
C SER A 23 -4.18 7.31 0.43
N ILE A 24 -4.76 6.23 -0.05
CA ILE A 24 -4.42 5.62 -1.33
C ILE A 24 -5.64 5.69 -2.22
N LYS A 25 -5.52 6.39 -3.36
CA LYS A 25 -6.58 6.53 -4.36
C LYS A 25 -6.07 6.02 -5.70
N ILE A 26 -6.52 4.84 -6.07
CA ILE A 26 -6.20 4.19 -7.34
C ILE A 26 -7.53 3.92 -8.06
N PRO A 27 -7.78 4.48 -9.27
CA PRO A 27 -9.05 4.38 -9.96
C PRO A 27 -9.21 3.01 -10.64
N GLU A 28 -9.48 2.00 -9.84
CA GLU A 28 -9.74 0.63 -10.28
C GLU A 28 -10.99 0.10 -9.58
N GLU A 29 -11.63 -0.89 -10.16
CA GLU A 29 -12.73 -1.61 -9.52
C GLU A 29 -12.17 -2.52 -8.42
N ILE A 30 -12.50 -2.23 -7.17
CA ILE A 30 -11.94 -2.88 -5.98
C ILE A 30 -13.07 -3.30 -5.06
N PHE A 31 -13.48 -4.58 -5.15
CA PHE A 31 -14.52 -5.16 -4.30
C PHE A 31 -14.51 -6.67 -4.38
N ILE A 32 -15.24 -7.32 -3.47
CA ILE A 32 -15.53 -8.75 -3.52
C ILE A 32 -16.86 -8.94 -4.26
N PRO A 33 -16.85 -9.55 -5.47
CA PRO A 33 -18.08 -9.78 -6.22
C PRO A 33 -19.07 -10.69 -5.47
N ASN A 34 -20.37 -10.39 -5.60
CA ASN A 34 -21.43 -11.22 -5.01
C ASN A 34 -21.41 -12.65 -5.55
N GLU A 35 -21.02 -12.82 -6.80
CA GLU A 35 -20.93 -14.13 -7.45
C GLU A 35 -19.80 -14.99 -6.86
N TYR A 36 -18.79 -14.34 -6.27
CA TYR A 36 -17.67 -15.03 -5.64
C TYR A 36 -17.97 -15.44 -4.19
N ILE A 37 -18.56 -14.53 -3.42
CA ILE A 37 -19.05 -14.77 -2.06
C ILE A 37 -20.42 -14.12 -1.94
N ASP A 38 -21.49 -14.92 -1.99
CA ASP A 38 -22.86 -14.44 -2.02
C ASP A 38 -23.40 -14.01 -0.63
N ASP A 39 -22.90 -14.61 0.43
CA ASP A 39 -23.25 -14.24 1.81
C ASP A 39 -22.66 -12.87 2.19
N LEU A 40 -23.55 -11.92 2.54
CA LEU A 40 -23.14 -10.56 2.90
C LEU A 40 -22.29 -10.53 4.17
N ASP A 41 -22.67 -11.26 5.20
CA ASP A 41 -21.96 -11.27 6.49
C ASP A 41 -20.56 -11.85 6.31
N LEU A 42 -20.45 -12.89 5.51
CA LEU A 42 -19.17 -13.49 5.17
C LEU A 42 -18.29 -12.53 4.37
N ARG A 43 -18.84 -11.83 3.35
CA ARG A 43 -18.09 -10.81 2.62
C ARG A 43 -17.57 -9.72 3.55
N LEU A 44 -18.38 -9.20 4.44
CA LEU A 44 -17.99 -8.16 5.40
C LEU A 44 -16.88 -8.67 6.33
N SER A 45 -16.95 -9.91 6.78
CA SER A 45 -15.91 -10.52 7.61
C SER A 45 -14.60 -10.67 6.85
N ILE A 46 -14.64 -11.03 5.56
CA ILE A 46 -13.46 -11.11 4.69
C ILE A 46 -12.85 -9.72 4.44
N TYR A 47 -13.67 -8.71 4.15
CA TYR A 47 -13.19 -7.33 4.04
C TYR A 47 -12.44 -6.88 5.29
N LYS A 48 -12.98 -7.18 6.47
CA LYS A 48 -12.33 -6.85 7.75
C LYS A 48 -10.99 -7.56 7.90
N ARG A 49 -10.92 -8.84 7.56
CA ARG A 49 -9.67 -9.60 7.59
C ARG A 49 -8.63 -9.03 6.63
N ILE A 50 -9.02 -8.71 5.40
CA ILE A 50 -8.14 -8.10 4.39
C ILE A 50 -7.61 -6.74 4.88
N SER A 51 -8.47 -5.90 5.46
CA SER A 51 -8.08 -4.58 5.95
C SER A 51 -7.10 -4.62 7.13
N ASN A 52 -7.05 -5.73 7.87
CA ASN A 52 -6.17 -5.93 9.01
C ASN A 52 -4.85 -6.62 8.66
N VAL A 53 -4.64 -6.99 7.41
CA VAL A 53 -3.37 -7.59 6.94
C VAL A 53 -2.25 -6.56 7.06
N LEU A 54 -1.13 -6.97 7.65
CA LEU A 54 0.01 -6.09 7.93
C LEU A 54 1.28 -6.46 7.15
N ASN A 55 1.33 -7.66 6.58
CA ASN A 55 2.51 -8.14 5.86
C ASN A 55 2.12 -9.09 4.72
N TYR A 56 3.10 -9.37 3.86
CA TYR A 56 2.90 -10.22 2.69
C TYR A 56 2.56 -11.67 3.02
N ASP A 57 3.09 -12.21 4.12
CA ASP A 57 2.84 -13.60 4.52
C ASP A 57 1.39 -13.79 4.91
N GLU A 58 0.83 -12.86 5.69
CA GLU A 58 -0.61 -12.85 6.02
C GLU A 58 -1.48 -12.72 4.77
N LEU A 59 -1.09 -11.83 3.85
CA LEU A 59 -1.82 -11.63 2.60
C LEU A 59 -1.81 -12.90 1.74
N SER A 60 -0.64 -13.51 1.57
CA SER A 60 -0.48 -14.76 0.80
C SER A 60 -1.30 -15.90 1.40
N SER A 61 -1.30 -16.04 2.71
CA SER A 61 -2.10 -17.06 3.41
C SER A 61 -3.60 -16.86 3.19
N LEU A 62 -4.06 -15.62 3.22
CA LEU A 62 -5.45 -15.29 2.98
C LEU A 62 -5.87 -15.55 1.52
N ILE A 63 -5.01 -15.24 0.56
CA ILE A 63 -5.25 -15.53 -0.87
C ILE A 63 -5.38 -17.05 -1.09
N ILE A 64 -4.49 -17.83 -0.51
CA ILE A 64 -4.54 -19.30 -0.59
C ILE A 64 -5.85 -19.83 0.01
N GLU A 65 -6.21 -19.37 1.20
CA GLU A 65 -7.47 -19.76 1.86
C GLU A 65 -8.70 -19.46 1.00
N LEU A 66 -8.79 -18.25 0.46
CA LEU A 66 -9.94 -17.84 -0.36
C LEU A 66 -9.99 -18.60 -1.69
N THR A 67 -8.84 -18.88 -2.29
CA THR A 67 -8.76 -19.71 -3.50
C THR A 67 -9.25 -21.13 -3.22
N ASP A 68 -8.86 -21.72 -2.11
CA ASP A 68 -9.27 -23.08 -1.73
C ASP A 68 -10.77 -23.16 -1.40
N ARG A 69 -11.33 -22.13 -0.77
CA ARG A 69 -12.74 -22.12 -0.35
C ARG A 69 -13.71 -21.72 -1.45
N PHE A 70 -13.34 -20.75 -2.29
CA PHE A 70 -14.27 -20.10 -3.22
C PHE A 70 -13.83 -20.19 -4.69
N GLY A 71 -12.67 -20.77 -4.97
CA GLY A 71 -12.14 -20.89 -6.32
C GLY A 71 -11.28 -19.71 -6.76
N ASN A 72 -11.08 -19.59 -8.06
CA ASN A 72 -10.21 -18.58 -8.64
C ASN A 72 -10.60 -17.15 -8.22
N ILE A 73 -9.59 -16.38 -7.85
CA ILE A 73 -9.76 -14.99 -7.42
C ILE A 73 -10.24 -14.12 -8.59
N PRO A 74 -11.40 -13.47 -8.49
CA PRO A 74 -11.84 -12.54 -9.53
C PRO A 74 -10.98 -11.28 -9.57
N LYS A 75 -10.96 -10.60 -10.71
CA LYS A 75 -10.11 -9.43 -10.95
C LYS A 75 -10.31 -8.32 -9.92
N GLN A 76 -11.54 -8.04 -9.53
CA GLN A 76 -11.87 -7.00 -8.57
C GLN A 76 -11.29 -7.29 -7.18
N LEU A 77 -11.30 -8.55 -6.77
CA LEU A 77 -10.68 -9.00 -5.53
C LEU A 77 -9.16 -9.03 -5.64
N GLN A 78 -8.62 -9.40 -6.79
CA GLN A 78 -7.17 -9.29 -7.04
C GLN A 78 -6.70 -7.84 -6.95
N ASN A 79 -7.50 -6.90 -7.44
CA ASN A 79 -7.23 -5.46 -7.29
C ASN A 79 -7.21 -5.03 -5.82
N LEU A 80 -8.11 -5.59 -5.00
CA LEU A 80 -8.10 -5.34 -3.56
C LEU A 80 -6.80 -5.85 -2.90
N PHE A 81 -6.34 -7.03 -3.26
CA PHE A 81 -5.05 -7.55 -2.77
C PHE A 81 -3.87 -6.67 -3.23
N ASN A 82 -3.87 -6.25 -4.48
CA ASN A 82 -2.86 -5.32 -4.99
C ASN A 82 -2.86 -3.98 -4.22
N LEU A 83 -4.04 -3.47 -3.87
CA LEU A 83 -4.17 -2.27 -3.03
C LEU A 83 -3.56 -2.48 -1.64
N ILE A 84 -3.77 -3.64 -1.03
CA ILE A 84 -3.19 -3.97 0.27
C ILE A 84 -1.66 -4.06 0.19
N GLU A 85 -1.11 -4.62 -0.88
CA GLU A 85 0.34 -4.64 -1.10
C GLU A 85 0.90 -3.20 -1.18
N VAL A 86 0.25 -2.32 -1.92
CA VAL A 86 0.63 -0.90 -1.99
C VAL A 86 0.55 -0.25 -0.61
N LYS A 87 -0.51 -0.53 0.15
CA LYS A 87 -0.67 -0.01 1.53
C LYS A 87 0.47 -0.47 2.45
N ILE A 88 0.84 -1.75 2.40
CA ILE A 88 1.97 -2.29 3.17
C ILE A 88 3.26 -1.54 2.84
N LEU A 89 3.54 -1.32 1.55
CA LEU A 89 4.70 -0.55 1.09
C LEU A 89 4.64 0.90 1.55
N CYS A 90 3.50 1.55 1.46
CA CYS A 90 3.33 2.93 1.91
C CYS A 90 3.63 3.08 3.40
N ILE A 91 3.11 2.18 4.24
CA ILE A 91 3.37 2.19 5.69
C ILE A 91 4.86 1.96 5.96
N LYS A 92 5.46 0.98 5.30
CA LYS A 92 6.88 0.66 5.45
C LYS A 92 7.80 1.82 5.10
N HIS A 93 7.44 2.62 4.11
CA HIS A 93 8.27 3.70 3.57
C HIS A 93 7.77 5.10 3.93
N ASN A 94 6.96 5.20 4.96
CA ASN A 94 6.49 6.48 5.50
C ASN A 94 5.70 7.34 4.50
N ILE A 95 5.01 6.70 3.56
CA ILE A 95 4.16 7.37 2.57
C ILE A 95 2.72 7.43 3.13
N GLU A 96 2.23 8.64 3.43
CA GLU A 96 0.87 8.84 3.94
C GLU A 96 -0.15 9.16 2.85
N GLN A 97 0.30 9.52 1.66
CA GLN A 97 -0.55 9.85 0.53
C GLN A 97 0.03 9.27 -0.76
N LEU A 98 -0.77 8.54 -1.49
CA LEU A 98 -0.49 8.08 -2.84
C LEU A 98 -1.79 8.13 -3.63
N GLU A 99 -1.98 9.18 -4.39
CA GLU A 99 -3.25 9.46 -5.05
C GLU A 99 -3.08 9.68 -6.54
N PHE A 100 -3.75 8.86 -7.32
CA PHE A 100 -3.84 9.01 -8.77
C PHE A 100 -4.77 10.16 -9.12
N SER A 101 -4.33 10.98 -10.06
CA SER A 101 -5.12 11.99 -10.72
C SER A 101 -5.09 11.79 -12.23
N ARG A 102 -5.78 12.63 -12.96
CA ARG A 102 -5.81 12.56 -14.42
C ARG A 102 -4.43 12.75 -15.06
N LYS A 103 -3.57 13.56 -14.44
CA LYS A 103 -2.27 13.95 -15.01
C LYS A 103 -1.08 13.22 -14.40
N GLY A 104 -1.26 12.62 -13.24
CA GLY A 104 -0.16 12.02 -12.53
C GLY A 104 -0.55 11.50 -11.14
N ILE A 105 0.45 11.26 -10.33
CA ILE A 105 0.31 10.71 -8.98
C ILE A 105 0.91 11.69 -7.98
N VAL A 106 0.16 12.03 -6.95
CA VAL A 106 0.65 12.81 -5.81
C VAL A 106 1.13 11.85 -4.72
N ILE A 107 2.35 12.05 -4.23
CA ILE A 107 2.93 11.26 -3.17
C ILE A 107 3.36 12.19 -2.04
N GLY A 108 2.83 11.96 -0.86
CA GLY A 108 3.16 12.69 0.36
C GLY A 108 3.73 11.77 1.42
N PHE A 109 4.66 12.29 2.23
CA PHE A 109 5.29 11.56 3.32
C PHE A 109 4.75 12.00 4.66
N TYR A 110 4.59 11.05 5.57
CA TYR A 110 4.16 11.31 6.93
C TYR A 110 5.08 12.34 7.61
N LYS A 111 4.52 13.43 8.11
CA LYS A 111 5.25 14.57 8.68
C LYS A 111 6.32 15.16 7.74
N ASN A 112 6.12 15.05 6.43
CA ASN A 112 7.09 15.46 5.42
C ASN A 112 8.49 14.83 5.60
N GLN A 113 8.54 13.61 6.10
CA GLN A 113 9.78 12.89 6.38
C GLN A 113 9.95 11.70 5.43
N PRO A 114 10.49 11.90 4.23
CA PRO A 114 10.77 10.80 3.30
C PRO A 114 11.84 9.88 3.87
N THR A 115 11.77 8.61 3.52
CA THR A 115 12.74 7.60 3.96
C THR A 115 14.14 7.91 3.43
N ASN A 116 14.23 8.44 2.22
CA ASN A 116 15.50 8.80 1.58
C ASN A 116 15.39 10.18 0.88
N PRO A 117 15.63 11.28 1.62
CA PRO A 117 15.54 12.63 1.05
C PRO A 117 16.48 12.88 -0.13
N GLN A 118 17.69 12.31 -0.11
CA GLN A 118 18.65 12.46 -1.19
C GLN A 118 18.15 11.84 -2.49
N LYS A 119 17.48 10.70 -2.40
CA LYS A 119 16.88 10.02 -3.56
C LYS A 119 15.81 10.88 -4.23
N LEU A 120 15.00 11.58 -3.44
CA LEU A 120 14.00 12.51 -3.97
C LEU A 120 14.64 13.65 -4.76
N LEU A 121 15.68 14.23 -4.22
CA LEU A 121 16.44 15.29 -4.91
C LEU A 121 17.04 14.77 -6.21
N ASP A 122 17.68 13.62 -6.17
CA ASP A 122 18.31 13.00 -7.33
C ASP A 122 17.30 12.73 -8.45
N LEU A 123 16.12 12.22 -8.10
CA LEU A 123 15.03 11.97 -9.05
C LEU A 123 14.46 13.27 -9.63
N SER A 124 14.30 14.30 -8.82
CA SER A 124 13.77 15.59 -9.27
C SER A 124 14.74 16.37 -10.15
N LEU A 125 16.05 16.16 -9.98
CA LEU A 125 17.11 16.79 -10.75
C LEU A 125 17.57 15.94 -11.94
N SER A 126 17.16 14.68 -12.02
CA SER A 126 17.51 13.79 -13.13
C SER A 126 16.83 14.24 -14.42
N LYS A 127 17.39 13.79 -15.56
CA LYS A 127 16.76 13.99 -16.87
C LYS A 127 15.43 13.23 -17.04
N ASN A 128 15.03 12.48 -16.03
CA ASN A 128 13.73 11.83 -15.98
C ASN A 128 12.70 12.84 -15.49
N ASP A 129 12.05 13.52 -16.42
CA ASP A 129 11.10 14.61 -16.20
C ASP A 129 9.79 14.18 -15.52
N HIS A 130 9.64 12.91 -15.14
CA HIS A 130 8.43 12.44 -14.50
C HIS A 130 8.28 12.89 -13.04
N TYR A 131 9.39 13.03 -12.31
CA TYR A 131 9.38 13.37 -10.89
C TYR A 131 9.56 14.85 -10.66
N LEU A 132 8.56 15.49 -10.04
CA LEU A 132 8.56 16.89 -9.69
C LEU A 132 8.43 17.06 -8.17
N LEU A 133 9.41 17.69 -7.54
CA LEU A 133 9.32 18.08 -6.14
C LEU A 133 8.51 19.36 -6.02
N ARG A 134 7.40 19.30 -5.31
CA ARG A 134 6.49 20.44 -5.11
C ARG A 134 6.92 21.29 -3.91
N PRO A 135 6.52 22.58 -3.88
CA PRO A 135 6.79 23.46 -2.73
C PRO A 135 6.21 22.96 -1.39
N ASP A 136 5.13 22.16 -1.44
CA ASP A 136 4.52 21.54 -0.26
C ASP A 136 5.24 20.26 0.22
N GLN A 137 6.44 20.00 -0.30
CA GLN A 137 7.30 18.84 -0.02
C GLN A 137 6.73 17.49 -0.48
N LYS A 138 5.68 17.51 -1.31
CA LYS A 138 5.15 16.32 -1.97
C LYS A 138 5.85 16.10 -3.30
N ILE A 139 5.87 14.84 -3.73
CA ILE A 139 6.32 14.47 -5.08
C ILE A 139 5.10 14.34 -5.99
N PHE A 140 5.22 14.90 -7.17
CA PHE A 140 4.28 14.65 -8.25
C PHE A 140 4.96 13.83 -9.34
N TYR A 141 4.39 12.68 -9.66
CA TYR A 141 4.81 11.86 -10.80
C TYR A 141 3.91 12.19 -11.99
N ASP A 142 4.48 12.86 -12.99
CA ASP A 142 3.76 13.30 -14.19
C ASP A 142 3.69 12.15 -15.22
N PHE A 143 2.50 11.83 -15.69
CA PHE A 143 2.31 10.80 -16.72
C PHE A 143 2.85 11.22 -18.12
N LYS A 144 3.10 12.50 -18.33
CA LYS A 144 3.53 13.05 -19.66
C LYS A 144 2.56 12.67 -20.79
N GLY A 145 1.25 12.67 -20.48
CA GLY A 145 0.21 12.37 -21.45
C GLY A 145 -0.60 11.13 -21.08
N SER A 146 -0.37 10.02 -21.72
CA SER A 146 -1.10 8.78 -21.47
C SER A 146 -0.36 7.82 -20.54
N MET A 147 -1.09 7.23 -19.62
CA MET A 147 -0.60 6.15 -18.79
C MET A 147 -1.02 4.81 -19.40
N ASN A 148 -0.04 4.00 -19.77
CA ASN A 148 -0.26 2.69 -20.41
C ASN A 148 0.12 1.51 -19.51
N GLU A 149 0.54 1.76 -18.28
CA GLU A 149 0.93 0.71 -17.34
C GLU A 149 -0.23 0.32 -16.41
N ASN A 150 -0.17 -0.89 -15.84
CA ASN A 150 -1.03 -1.26 -14.74
C ASN A 150 -0.77 -0.31 -13.55
N ARG A 151 -1.84 0.27 -12.99
CA ARG A 151 -1.75 1.29 -11.96
C ARG A 151 -1.07 0.80 -10.67
N PHE A 152 -1.39 -0.40 -10.23
CA PHE A 152 -0.75 -0.99 -9.05
C PHE A 152 0.73 -1.26 -9.27
N LYS A 153 1.08 -1.75 -10.46
CA LYS A 153 2.48 -1.98 -10.84
C LYS A 153 3.26 -0.68 -10.91
N LEU A 154 2.67 0.38 -11.46
CA LEU A 154 3.26 1.71 -11.49
C LEU A 154 3.46 2.26 -10.08
N ALA A 155 2.45 2.15 -9.21
CA ALA A 155 2.56 2.60 -7.81
C ALA A 155 3.73 1.92 -7.10
N LYS A 156 3.88 0.60 -7.21
CA LYS A 156 4.99 -0.15 -6.61
C LYS A 156 6.35 0.29 -7.17
N LYS A 157 6.44 0.49 -8.49
CA LYS A 157 7.65 0.97 -9.17
C LYS A 157 8.07 2.34 -8.65
N ILE A 158 7.13 3.26 -8.51
CA ILE A 158 7.39 4.60 -7.98
C ILE A 158 7.85 4.54 -6.52
N ILE A 159 7.16 3.79 -5.68
CA ILE A 159 7.57 3.63 -4.27
C ILE A 159 8.99 3.09 -4.20
N ASN A 160 9.33 2.06 -4.98
CA ASN A 160 10.68 1.48 -5.01
C ASN A 160 11.74 2.48 -5.50
N ALA A 161 11.38 3.39 -6.39
CA ALA A 161 12.29 4.43 -6.87
C ALA A 161 12.58 5.51 -5.81
N LEU A 162 11.70 5.68 -4.82
CA LEU A 162 11.79 6.71 -3.77
C LEU A 162 12.55 6.25 -2.51
N ILE A 163 12.95 5.00 -2.46
CA ILE A 163 13.64 4.39 -1.30
C ILE A 163 15.15 4.32 -1.47
#